data_0ff45140a0d209fa5a4df2da99c8d24b
#
_entry.id   0ff45140a0d209fa5a4df2da99c8d24b
#
_cell.length_a   1.000
_cell.length_b   1.000
_cell.length_c   1.000
_cell.angle_alpha   90.00
_cell.angle_beta   90.00
_cell.angle_gamma   90.00
#
_symmetry.space_group_name_H-M   'P 1'
#
loop_
_entity.id
_entity.type
_entity.pdbx_description
1 polymer ?
#
loop_
_entity_poly.entity_id
_entity_poly.type
_entity_poly.pdbx_seq_one_letter_code
_entity_poly.pdbx_strand_id
1 'polypeptide(L)'
;AYSFTEKKRIRKNFGKLPNTMDLPYLLAIQLDSYKKFTQKGVAVEDRLNTGLHAALNSIFPIVGYSGHAALEYVDYVMGKPAFDEEECKLRGVTYSVPLRVRVRLVIYDKESTNKAIKDIREQEVYLGEIPLMTENGTFIINGTERVIVSQLHRSPGVIFDHDKGKTHSSGKLLYTARVIPYRGSWLDFEFDPKDLLYVRIDRRRKLPATILLRALGYNSEEILERFFDTSIFHFKKDIFSLELDPERLRGEIAAF
;
A
#
# COMPACT_ATOMS: atom_id res chain seq x y z
N ALA A 1 24.33 -14.07 41.86
CA ALA A 1 25.11 -13.51 42.96
C ALA A 1 25.27 -11.98 42.79
N TYR A 2 25.08 -11.23 43.86
CA TYR A 2 25.24 -9.78 43.87
C TYR A 2 26.62 -9.44 44.44
N SER A 3 27.32 -8.51 43.78
CA SER A 3 28.54 -7.94 44.31
C SER A 3 28.31 -6.49 44.74
N PHE A 4 28.84 -6.16 45.93
CA PHE A 4 28.78 -4.76 46.43
C PHE A 4 30.08 -4.07 46.10
N THR A 5 29.97 -2.83 45.62
CA THR A 5 31.10 -1.93 45.46
C THR A 5 31.19 -0.98 46.68
N GLU A 6 32.31 -0.33 46.88
CA GLU A 6 32.51 0.64 47.95
C GLU A 6 31.44 1.75 47.99
N LYS A 7 30.82 2.06 46.87
CA LYS A 7 29.70 3.00 46.76
C LYS A 7 28.33 2.37 47.00
N LYS A 8 28.26 1.22 47.62
CA LYS A 8 27.03 0.44 47.88
C LYS A 8 26.17 0.15 46.62
N ARG A 9 26.79 0.08 45.45
CA ARG A 9 26.10 -0.28 44.21
C ARG A 9 25.98 -1.80 44.12
N ILE A 10 24.77 -2.28 43.91
CA ILE A 10 24.50 -3.69 43.62
C ILE A 10 24.77 -3.92 42.15
N ARG A 11 25.75 -4.77 41.83
CA ARG A 11 26.04 -5.20 40.46
C ARG A 11 25.52 -6.59 40.24
N LYS A 12 24.73 -6.75 39.20
CA LYS A 12 24.20 -8.03 38.76
C LYS A 12 25.14 -8.66 37.73
N ASN A 13 25.52 -9.91 37.97
CA ASN A 13 26.32 -10.65 36.99
C ASN A 13 25.41 -11.31 35.96
N PHE A 14 25.30 -10.72 34.80
CA PHE A 14 24.46 -11.23 33.72
C PHE A 14 25.05 -12.48 33.03
N GLY A 15 26.34 -12.77 33.18
CA GLY A 15 26.95 -13.98 32.64
C GLY A 15 26.50 -15.29 33.31
N LYS A 16 25.84 -15.18 34.47
CA LYS A 16 25.28 -16.33 35.22
C LYS A 16 23.76 -16.43 35.14
N LEU A 17 23.11 -15.53 34.37
CA LEU A 17 21.68 -15.59 34.17
C LEU A 17 21.37 -16.52 33.00
N PRO A 18 20.30 -17.33 33.09
CA PRO A 18 19.85 -18.08 31.95
C PRO A 18 19.45 -17.12 30.83
N ASN A 19 19.66 -17.52 29.58
CA ASN A 19 19.21 -16.74 28.45
C ASN A 19 17.67 -16.61 28.53
N THR A 20 17.19 -15.39 28.53
CA THR A 20 15.76 -15.09 28.57
C THR A 20 15.13 -15.14 27.19
N MET A 21 15.96 -15.03 26.17
CA MET A 21 15.53 -15.03 24.78
C MET A 21 16.69 -15.50 23.88
N ASP A 22 16.39 -16.33 22.91
CA ASP A 22 17.36 -16.75 21.90
C ASP A 22 17.76 -15.56 21.02
N LEU A 23 19.00 -15.60 20.54
CA LEU A 23 19.50 -14.57 19.62
C LEU A 23 18.74 -14.68 18.29
N PRO A 24 18.03 -13.61 17.84
CA PRO A 24 17.32 -13.67 16.57
C PRO A 24 18.33 -13.73 15.40
N TYR A 25 17.90 -14.36 14.30
CA TYR A 25 18.69 -14.35 13.07
C TYR A 25 18.64 -12.94 12.44
N LEU A 26 19.74 -12.19 12.59
CA LEU A 26 19.80 -10.76 12.25
C LEU A 26 19.65 -10.47 10.75
N LEU A 27 20.01 -11.43 9.88
CA LEU A 27 19.88 -11.30 8.43
C LEU A 27 18.49 -11.69 7.89
N ALA A 28 17.61 -12.22 8.74
CA ALA A 28 16.29 -12.71 8.32
C ALA A 28 15.48 -11.63 7.61
N ILE A 29 15.54 -10.38 8.07
CA ILE A 29 14.81 -9.27 7.45
C ILE A 29 15.17 -9.13 5.96
N GLN A 30 16.45 -9.19 5.65
CA GLN A 30 16.94 -9.06 4.28
C GLN A 30 16.56 -10.28 3.43
N LEU A 31 16.91 -11.47 3.89
CA LEU A 31 16.74 -12.72 3.16
C LEU A 31 15.26 -13.06 2.95
N ASP A 32 14.43 -12.96 4.00
CA ASP A 32 13.00 -13.28 3.91
C ASP A 32 12.25 -12.26 3.04
N SER A 33 12.61 -10.98 3.13
CA SER A 33 12.04 -9.94 2.28
C SER A 33 12.32 -10.21 0.80
N TYR A 34 13.56 -10.54 0.45
CA TYR A 34 13.92 -10.84 -0.92
C TYR A 34 13.30 -12.14 -1.43
N LYS A 35 13.24 -13.17 -0.57
CA LYS A 35 12.56 -14.44 -0.88
C LYS A 35 11.08 -14.23 -1.14
N LYS A 36 10.39 -13.42 -0.32
CA LYS A 36 8.98 -13.05 -0.53
C LYS A 36 8.78 -12.21 -1.79
N PHE A 37 9.73 -11.33 -2.11
CA PHE A 37 9.66 -10.51 -3.30
C PHE A 37 9.79 -11.34 -4.57
N THR A 38 10.77 -12.23 -4.65
CA THR A 38 11.07 -13.00 -5.86
C THR A 38 10.26 -14.27 -5.98
N GLN A 39 9.77 -14.84 -4.89
CA GLN A 39 9.08 -16.13 -4.83
C GLN A 39 9.74 -17.21 -5.73
N LYS A 40 11.08 -17.19 -5.78
CA LYS A 40 11.86 -18.11 -6.61
C LYS A 40 11.64 -19.56 -6.18
N GLY A 41 11.33 -20.43 -7.14
CA GLY A 41 11.10 -21.84 -6.90
C GLY A 41 9.69 -22.21 -6.39
N VAL A 42 8.79 -21.24 -6.26
CA VAL A 42 7.39 -21.47 -5.94
C VAL A 42 6.62 -21.73 -7.24
N ALA A 43 5.78 -22.78 -7.26
CA ALA A 43 4.90 -23.05 -8.39
C ALA A 43 3.95 -21.87 -8.65
N VAL A 44 3.53 -21.68 -9.89
CA VAL A 44 2.70 -20.52 -10.29
C VAL A 44 1.40 -20.46 -9.47
N GLU A 45 0.80 -21.62 -9.25
CA GLU A 45 -0.47 -21.79 -8.54
C GLU A 45 -0.37 -21.44 -7.05
N ASP A 46 0.82 -21.65 -6.46
CA ASP A 46 1.08 -21.40 -5.04
C ASP A 46 1.66 -20.01 -4.75
N ARG A 47 1.88 -19.18 -5.80
CA ARG A 47 2.43 -17.85 -5.62
C ARG A 47 1.44 -16.91 -4.95
N LEU A 48 1.91 -16.28 -3.89
CA LEU A 48 1.16 -15.23 -3.21
C LEU A 48 1.13 -13.97 -4.09
N ASN A 49 0.02 -13.24 -4.05
CA ASN A 49 -0.09 -11.96 -4.76
C ASN A 49 0.70 -10.85 -4.04
N THR A 50 2.02 -11.03 -3.96
CA THR A 50 2.98 -10.12 -3.31
C THR A 50 4.23 -9.95 -4.16
N GLY A 51 4.98 -8.88 -3.93
CA GLY A 51 6.28 -8.63 -4.58
C GLY A 51 6.19 -8.53 -6.10
N LEU A 52 7.07 -9.23 -6.80
CA LEU A 52 7.18 -9.18 -8.26
C LEU A 52 5.92 -9.72 -8.96
N HIS A 53 5.32 -10.78 -8.42
CA HIS A 53 4.09 -11.34 -8.95
C HIS A 53 2.93 -10.34 -8.89
N ALA A 54 2.74 -9.67 -7.76
CA ALA A 54 1.72 -8.62 -7.61
C ALA A 54 1.96 -7.43 -8.53
N ALA A 55 3.22 -7.02 -8.71
CA ALA A 55 3.57 -5.93 -9.60
C ALA A 55 3.21 -6.24 -11.06
N LEU A 56 3.48 -7.46 -11.52
CA LEU A 56 3.08 -7.90 -12.87
C LEU A 56 1.56 -7.99 -12.98
N ASN A 57 0.87 -8.63 -12.04
CA ASN A 57 -0.59 -8.74 -12.03
C ASN A 57 -1.31 -7.37 -12.01
N SER A 58 -0.71 -6.34 -11.44
CA SER A 58 -1.32 -5.00 -11.41
C SER A 58 -1.30 -4.28 -12.75
N ILE A 59 -0.40 -4.67 -13.65
CA ILE A 59 -0.26 -4.07 -14.99
C ILE A 59 -1.10 -4.82 -16.00
N PHE A 60 -1.13 -6.15 -15.90
CA PHE A 60 -1.87 -7.01 -16.81
C PHE A 60 -3.29 -7.31 -16.27
N PRO A 61 -4.28 -7.51 -17.17
CA PRO A 61 -4.18 -7.56 -18.61
C PRO A 61 -4.07 -6.19 -19.27
N ILE A 62 -3.26 -6.07 -20.32
CA ILE A 62 -3.19 -4.87 -21.15
C ILE A 62 -4.13 -5.08 -22.33
N VAL A 63 -5.23 -4.32 -22.35
CA VAL A 63 -6.23 -4.40 -23.40
C VAL A 63 -5.89 -3.41 -24.50
N GLY A 64 -5.91 -3.87 -25.75
CA GLY A 64 -5.72 -3.01 -26.90
C GLY A 64 -6.83 -1.97 -27.03
N TYR A 65 -6.51 -0.80 -27.62
CA TYR A 65 -7.46 0.30 -27.79
C TYR A 65 -8.77 -0.12 -28.48
N SER A 66 -8.71 -1.04 -29.44
CA SER A 66 -9.87 -1.56 -30.14
C SER A 66 -10.69 -2.60 -29.35
N GLY A 67 -10.21 -3.05 -28.20
CA GLY A 67 -10.83 -4.11 -27.40
C GLY A 67 -10.77 -5.51 -28.00
N HIS A 68 -10.13 -5.69 -29.18
CA HIS A 68 -10.07 -6.97 -29.90
C HIS A 68 -8.84 -7.81 -29.54
N ALA A 69 -7.94 -7.31 -28.73
CA ALA A 69 -6.79 -8.06 -28.26
C ALA A 69 -6.50 -7.70 -26.82
N ALA A 70 -6.11 -8.70 -26.04
CA ALA A 70 -5.63 -8.52 -24.67
C ALA A 70 -4.31 -9.29 -24.49
N LEU A 71 -3.36 -8.66 -23.83
CA LEU A 71 -2.12 -9.28 -23.41
C LEU A 71 -2.22 -9.62 -21.93
N GLU A 72 -2.20 -10.93 -21.64
CA GLU A 72 -2.32 -11.47 -20.28
C GLU A 72 -0.95 -11.90 -19.76
N TYR A 73 -0.75 -11.75 -18.48
CA TYR A 73 0.39 -12.30 -17.76
C TYR A 73 0.09 -13.73 -17.35
N VAL A 74 1.04 -14.64 -17.60
CA VAL A 74 0.92 -16.05 -17.20
C VAL A 74 1.87 -16.35 -16.05
N ASP A 75 3.17 -16.09 -16.25
CA ASP A 75 4.23 -16.46 -15.31
C ASP A 75 5.50 -15.65 -15.57
N TYR A 76 6.43 -15.67 -14.60
CA TYR A 76 7.79 -15.22 -14.82
C TYR A 76 8.80 -16.28 -14.41
N VAL A 77 9.91 -16.27 -15.09
CA VAL A 77 11.05 -17.17 -14.84
C VAL A 77 12.31 -16.34 -14.63
N MET A 78 13.01 -16.63 -13.55
CA MET A 78 14.33 -16.07 -13.27
C MET A 78 15.37 -17.06 -13.78
N GLY A 79 16.24 -16.62 -14.68
CA GLY A 79 17.29 -17.43 -15.25
C GLY A 79 18.44 -17.73 -14.27
N LYS A 80 19.53 -18.24 -14.82
CA LYS A 80 20.78 -18.42 -14.07
C LYS A 80 21.66 -17.18 -14.23
N PRO A 81 22.46 -16.81 -13.21
CA PRO A 81 23.42 -15.73 -13.33
C PRO A 81 24.50 -16.10 -14.36
N ALA A 82 24.99 -15.10 -15.08
CA ALA A 82 26.06 -15.29 -16.06
C ALA A 82 27.42 -15.53 -15.40
N PHE A 83 27.64 -14.89 -14.26
CA PHE A 83 28.87 -14.95 -13.47
C PHE A 83 28.54 -15.22 -12.02
N ASP A 84 29.45 -15.79 -11.28
CA ASP A 84 29.35 -15.97 -9.84
C ASP A 84 29.65 -14.65 -9.07
N GLU A 85 29.51 -14.68 -7.75
CA GLU A 85 29.65 -13.50 -6.91
C GLU A 85 31.07 -12.91 -6.95
N GLU A 86 32.10 -13.77 -6.91
CA GLU A 86 33.49 -13.34 -6.90
C GLU A 86 33.91 -12.77 -8.28
N GLU A 87 33.48 -13.42 -9.33
CA GLU A 87 33.75 -12.98 -10.70
C GLU A 87 33.05 -11.63 -10.97
N CYS A 88 31.86 -11.42 -10.49
CA CYS A 88 31.15 -10.12 -10.58
C CYS A 88 31.94 -9.01 -9.86
N LYS A 89 32.51 -9.29 -8.69
CA LYS A 89 33.35 -8.34 -7.94
C LYS A 89 34.61 -8.00 -8.71
N LEU A 90 35.29 -9.01 -9.26
CA LEU A 90 36.54 -8.82 -10.04
C LEU A 90 36.31 -8.04 -11.33
N ARG A 91 35.25 -8.35 -12.05
CA ARG A 91 34.90 -7.70 -13.32
C ARG A 91 34.23 -6.35 -13.18
N GLY A 92 33.77 -5.97 -11.98
CA GLY A 92 33.07 -4.74 -11.76
C GLY A 92 31.65 -4.74 -12.34
N VAL A 93 31.00 -5.92 -12.47
CA VAL A 93 29.65 -6.08 -13.00
C VAL A 93 28.64 -6.39 -11.89
N THR A 94 27.35 -6.28 -12.22
CA THR A 94 26.26 -6.58 -11.28
C THR A 94 25.96 -8.06 -11.27
N TYR A 95 25.83 -8.65 -10.08
CA TYR A 95 25.36 -10.02 -9.90
C TYR A 95 23.86 -10.07 -10.11
N SER A 96 23.43 -10.50 -11.30
CA SER A 96 22.05 -10.44 -11.75
C SER A 96 21.64 -11.68 -12.52
N VAL A 97 20.33 -11.86 -12.68
CA VAL A 97 19.73 -12.89 -13.51
C VAL A 97 18.76 -12.30 -14.50
N PRO A 98 18.66 -12.87 -15.72
CA PRO A 98 17.67 -12.46 -16.68
C PRO A 98 16.27 -12.82 -16.17
N LEU A 99 15.38 -11.83 -16.19
CA LEU A 99 13.95 -11.99 -15.95
C LEU A 99 13.22 -12.17 -17.27
N ARG A 100 12.53 -13.27 -17.42
CA ARG A 100 11.65 -13.55 -18.55
C ARG A 100 10.23 -13.66 -18.05
N VAL A 101 9.31 -13.08 -18.78
CA VAL A 101 7.88 -13.14 -18.48
C VAL A 101 7.19 -13.87 -19.60
N ARG A 102 6.38 -14.85 -19.24
CA ARG A 102 5.50 -15.55 -20.16
C ARG A 102 4.21 -14.75 -20.24
N VAL A 103 3.92 -14.29 -21.44
CA VAL A 103 2.72 -13.53 -21.77
C VAL A 103 1.87 -14.29 -22.77
N ARG A 104 0.57 -14.11 -22.67
CA ARG A 104 -0.43 -14.69 -23.53
C ARG A 104 -1.16 -13.57 -24.26
N LEU A 105 -1.07 -13.56 -25.58
CA LEU A 105 -1.87 -12.69 -26.43
C LEU A 105 -3.17 -13.41 -26.80
N VAL A 106 -4.29 -12.85 -26.34
CA VAL A 106 -5.62 -13.32 -26.66
C VAL A 106 -6.22 -12.38 -27.70
N ILE A 107 -6.61 -12.93 -28.85
CA ILE A 107 -7.24 -12.19 -29.94
C ILE A 107 -8.72 -12.58 -29.99
N TYR A 108 -9.59 -11.58 -29.88
CA TYR A 108 -11.04 -11.76 -29.92
C TYR A 108 -11.57 -11.56 -31.33
N ASP A 109 -12.65 -12.26 -31.64
CA ASP A 109 -13.35 -12.10 -32.92
C ASP A 109 -14.10 -10.76 -32.96
N LYS A 110 -13.95 -10.04 -34.08
CA LYS A 110 -14.55 -8.72 -34.29
C LYS A 110 -16.08 -8.78 -34.49
N GLU A 111 -16.58 -9.92 -35.00
CA GLU A 111 -17.98 -10.06 -35.34
C GLU A 111 -18.84 -10.64 -34.22
N SER A 112 -18.21 -11.14 -33.17
CA SER A 112 -18.90 -11.79 -32.04
C SER A 112 -19.15 -10.78 -30.91
N THR A 113 -20.42 -10.57 -30.56
CA THR A 113 -20.88 -9.77 -29.43
C THR A 113 -20.39 -10.32 -28.08
N ASN A 114 -20.02 -11.61 -28.01
CA ASN A 114 -19.67 -12.34 -26.80
C ASN A 114 -18.14 -12.47 -26.58
N LYS A 115 -17.28 -11.66 -27.25
CA LYS A 115 -15.82 -11.74 -27.15
C LYS A 115 -15.30 -13.17 -27.34
N ALA A 116 -15.79 -13.90 -28.36
CA ALA A 116 -15.26 -15.21 -28.68
C ALA A 116 -13.76 -15.12 -28.98
N ILE A 117 -13.00 -16.05 -28.43
CA ILE A 117 -11.56 -16.12 -28.63
C ILE A 117 -11.28 -16.68 -30.02
N LYS A 118 -10.58 -15.91 -30.86
CA LYS A 118 -10.19 -16.31 -32.21
C LYS A 118 -8.84 -17.04 -32.22
N ASP A 119 -7.86 -16.52 -31.47
CA ASP A 119 -6.50 -17.07 -31.45
C ASP A 119 -5.84 -16.77 -30.09
N ILE A 120 -4.96 -17.69 -29.66
CA ILE A 120 -4.17 -17.52 -28.43
C ILE A 120 -2.73 -17.83 -28.78
N ARG A 121 -1.83 -16.89 -28.44
CA ARG A 121 -0.39 -17.06 -28.61
C ARG A 121 0.33 -16.80 -27.31
N GLU A 122 1.19 -17.73 -26.92
CA GLU A 122 2.05 -17.59 -25.75
C GLU A 122 3.51 -17.44 -26.16
N GLN A 123 4.21 -16.53 -25.49
CA GLN A 123 5.64 -16.31 -25.72
C GLN A 123 6.33 -15.86 -24.42
N GLU A 124 7.57 -16.29 -24.26
CA GLU A 124 8.45 -15.75 -23.24
C GLU A 124 9.15 -14.48 -23.76
N VAL A 125 8.99 -13.40 -23.01
CA VAL A 125 9.59 -12.09 -23.31
C VAL A 125 10.64 -11.77 -22.27
N TYR A 126 11.83 -11.41 -22.72
CA TYR A 126 12.88 -10.88 -21.86
C TYR A 126 12.52 -9.46 -21.41
N LEU A 127 12.38 -9.24 -20.10
CA LEU A 127 12.09 -7.91 -19.53
C LEU A 127 13.32 -7.14 -19.08
N GLY A 128 14.41 -7.83 -18.77
CA GLY A 128 15.60 -7.22 -18.23
C GLY A 128 16.30 -8.13 -17.23
N GLU A 129 17.17 -7.56 -16.43
CA GLU A 129 17.91 -8.27 -15.39
C GLU A 129 17.47 -7.81 -13.99
N ILE A 130 17.40 -8.77 -13.08
CA ILE A 130 17.13 -8.49 -11.66
C ILE A 130 18.40 -8.84 -10.86
N PRO A 131 18.91 -7.91 -10.03
CA PRO A 131 20.00 -8.22 -9.11
C PRO A 131 19.65 -9.37 -8.17
N LEU A 132 20.57 -10.29 -7.98
CA LEU A 132 20.45 -11.37 -7.01
C LEU A 132 21.01 -10.96 -5.66
N MET A 133 20.35 -11.40 -4.60
CA MET A 133 20.86 -11.29 -3.24
C MET A 133 21.82 -12.44 -2.95
N THR A 134 22.93 -12.13 -2.31
CA THR A 134 23.90 -13.11 -1.81
C THR A 134 23.35 -13.81 -0.55
N GLU A 135 24.04 -14.88 -0.12
CA GLU A 135 23.68 -15.57 1.12
C GLU A 135 23.79 -14.67 2.37
N ASN A 136 24.62 -13.63 2.29
CA ASN A 136 24.81 -12.65 3.36
C ASN A 136 23.75 -11.52 3.36
N GLY A 137 22.76 -11.57 2.48
CA GLY A 137 21.72 -10.54 2.38
C GLY A 137 22.18 -9.25 1.70
N THR A 138 23.24 -9.31 0.92
CA THR A 138 23.81 -8.17 0.18
C THR A 138 23.54 -8.29 -1.31
N PHE A 139 23.74 -7.19 -2.04
CA PHE A 139 23.71 -7.15 -3.50
C PHE A 139 25.08 -6.71 -4.03
N ILE A 140 25.52 -7.30 -5.12
CA ILE A 140 26.74 -6.86 -5.83
C ILE A 140 26.30 -6.03 -7.02
N ILE A 141 26.54 -4.72 -6.95
CA ILE A 141 26.17 -3.76 -7.98
C ILE A 141 27.44 -3.10 -8.51
N ASN A 142 27.72 -3.28 -9.80
CA ASN A 142 28.95 -2.78 -10.43
C ASN A 142 30.22 -3.19 -9.66
N GLY A 143 30.26 -4.45 -9.20
CA GLY A 143 31.37 -5.01 -8.44
C GLY A 143 31.43 -4.58 -6.97
N THR A 144 30.56 -3.68 -6.51
CA THR A 144 30.54 -3.21 -5.13
C THR A 144 29.41 -3.89 -4.36
N GLU A 145 29.72 -4.43 -3.19
CA GLU A 145 28.74 -5.04 -2.30
C GLU A 145 27.93 -3.96 -1.57
N ARG A 146 26.62 -4.05 -1.65
CA ARG A 146 25.66 -3.08 -1.10
C ARG A 146 24.55 -3.76 -0.34
N VAL A 147 23.99 -3.07 0.64
CA VAL A 147 22.87 -3.54 1.46
C VAL A 147 21.72 -2.54 1.37
N ILE A 148 20.50 -3.06 1.30
CA ILE A 148 19.31 -2.24 1.41
C ILE A 148 19.03 -2.01 2.89
N VAL A 149 19.13 -0.76 3.35
CA VAL A 149 18.86 -0.39 4.73
C VAL A 149 17.34 -0.23 4.94
N SER A 150 16.81 -0.91 5.96
CA SER A 150 15.41 -0.77 6.33
C SER A 150 15.11 0.66 6.79
N GLN A 151 14.07 1.27 6.24
CA GLN A 151 13.63 2.60 6.58
C GLN A 151 12.30 2.56 7.30
N LEU A 152 12.24 3.16 8.49
CA LEU A 152 11.00 3.30 9.23
C LEU A 152 10.14 4.41 8.62
N HIS A 153 8.87 4.11 8.41
CA HIS A 153 7.88 5.07 7.99
C HIS A 153 6.56 4.83 8.73
N ARG A 154 5.65 5.78 8.68
CA ARG A 154 4.31 5.57 9.23
C ARG A 154 3.60 4.47 8.46
N SER A 155 2.92 3.58 9.20
CA SER A 155 2.14 2.51 8.59
C SER A 155 1.05 3.08 7.68
N PRO A 156 0.84 2.49 6.50
CA PRO A 156 -0.33 2.80 5.68
C PRO A 156 -1.62 2.51 6.46
N GLY A 157 -2.63 3.33 6.25
CA GLY A 157 -3.92 3.19 6.90
C GLY A 157 -4.54 4.53 7.27
N VAL A 158 -5.59 4.49 8.07
CA VAL A 158 -6.28 5.67 8.56
C VAL A 158 -5.94 5.90 10.02
N ILE A 159 -5.45 7.10 10.33
CA ILE A 159 -5.09 7.51 11.69
C ILE A 159 -6.04 8.62 12.11
N PHE A 160 -6.73 8.42 13.23
CA PHE A 160 -7.60 9.41 13.85
C PHE A 160 -6.86 10.11 14.99
N ASP A 161 -6.99 11.44 15.06
CA ASP A 161 -6.38 12.26 16.09
C ASP A 161 -7.27 13.46 16.41
N HIS A 162 -6.94 14.22 17.43
CA HIS A 162 -7.60 15.46 17.80
C HIS A 162 -6.60 16.46 18.43
N ASP A 163 -6.91 17.75 18.37
CA ASP A 163 -6.05 18.85 18.82
C ASP A 163 -5.98 19.04 20.35
N LYS A 164 -6.69 18.22 21.12
CA LYS A 164 -6.85 18.33 22.58
C LYS A 164 -7.43 19.68 23.05
N GLY A 165 -8.23 20.33 22.19
CA GLY A 165 -8.86 21.61 22.48
C GLY A 165 -7.90 22.80 22.53
N LYS A 166 -6.70 22.69 21.96
CA LYS A 166 -5.66 23.74 22.02
C LYS A 166 -5.84 24.82 20.93
N THR A 167 -6.47 24.46 19.83
CA THR A 167 -6.53 25.32 18.64
C THR A 167 -7.61 26.39 18.75
N HIS A 168 -8.69 26.13 19.49
CA HIS A 168 -9.80 27.07 19.61
C HIS A 168 -10.03 27.47 21.09
N SER A 169 -10.34 28.76 21.31
CA SER A 169 -10.53 29.34 22.64
C SER A 169 -11.66 28.71 23.46
N SER A 170 -12.65 28.10 22.80
CA SER A 170 -13.77 27.38 23.46
C SER A 170 -13.38 26.02 24.04
N GLY A 171 -12.14 25.54 23.84
CA GLY A 171 -11.72 24.20 24.25
C GLY A 171 -12.35 23.05 23.44
N LYS A 172 -13.08 23.35 22.36
CA LYS A 172 -13.71 22.36 21.48
C LYS A 172 -12.65 21.44 20.85
N LEU A 173 -12.90 20.13 20.92
CA LEU A 173 -12.04 19.15 20.28
C LEU A 173 -12.25 19.17 18.76
N LEU A 174 -11.19 19.45 18.02
CA LEU A 174 -11.20 19.37 16.56
C LEU A 174 -10.60 18.03 16.15
N TYR A 175 -11.43 17.20 15.57
CA TYR A 175 -11.04 15.87 15.12
C TYR A 175 -10.40 15.95 13.72
N THR A 176 -9.40 15.10 13.53
CA THR A 176 -8.70 14.95 12.26
C THR A 176 -8.59 13.47 11.92
N ALA A 177 -8.69 13.16 10.64
CA ALA A 177 -8.42 11.82 10.12
C ALA A 177 -7.40 11.92 9.00
N ARG A 178 -6.35 11.13 9.09
CA ARG A 178 -5.29 11.10 8.09
C ARG A 178 -5.24 9.76 7.40
N VAL A 179 -5.43 9.77 6.08
CA VAL A 179 -5.29 8.58 5.24
C VAL A 179 -3.88 8.57 4.68
N ILE A 180 -3.11 7.56 5.08
CA ILE A 180 -1.73 7.35 4.64
C ILE A 180 -1.71 6.18 3.67
N PRO A 181 -1.40 6.40 2.38
CA PRO A 181 -1.26 5.34 1.40
C PRO A 181 0.09 4.62 1.58
N TYR A 182 0.21 3.43 1.01
CA TYR A 182 1.50 2.74 0.92
C TYR A 182 2.52 3.57 0.12
N ARG A 183 2.07 4.19 -0.96
CA ARG A 183 2.86 5.09 -1.82
C ARG A 183 1.93 6.13 -2.44
N GLY A 184 2.24 7.40 -2.27
CA GLY A 184 1.49 8.50 -2.83
C GLY A 184 1.24 9.63 -1.85
N SER A 185 0.37 10.56 -2.22
CA SER A 185 0.04 11.74 -1.43
C SER A 185 -0.86 11.38 -0.25
N TRP A 186 -0.64 12.05 0.88
CA TRP A 186 -1.48 11.90 2.05
C TRP A 186 -2.77 12.69 1.91
N LEU A 187 -3.83 12.18 2.51
CA LEU A 187 -5.13 12.81 2.55
C LEU A 187 -5.50 13.09 4.00
N ASP A 188 -5.63 14.35 4.34
CA ASP A 188 -6.00 14.79 5.69
C ASP A 188 -7.43 15.34 5.67
N PHE A 189 -8.28 14.80 6.54
CA PHE A 189 -9.61 15.34 6.83
C PHE A 189 -9.55 16.10 8.15
N GLU A 190 -10.04 17.34 8.17
CA GLU A 190 -9.98 18.22 9.33
C GLU A 190 -11.35 18.85 9.59
N PHE A 191 -11.85 18.77 10.82
CA PHE A 191 -13.02 19.53 11.24
C PHE A 191 -12.62 20.97 11.63
N ASP A 192 -13.43 21.91 11.19
CA ASP A 192 -13.32 23.31 11.62
C ASP A 192 -14.12 23.53 12.92
N PRO A 193 -13.85 24.61 13.70
CA PRO A 193 -14.67 24.96 14.88
C PRO A 193 -16.16 25.11 14.60
N LYS A 194 -16.55 25.35 13.35
CA LYS A 194 -17.93 25.44 12.85
C LYS A 194 -18.54 24.10 12.44
N ASP A 195 -17.90 22.97 12.75
CA ASP A 195 -18.28 21.60 12.36
C ASP A 195 -18.26 21.34 10.84
N LEU A 196 -17.57 22.18 10.09
CA LEU A 196 -17.38 21.95 8.67
C LEU A 196 -16.18 21.02 8.42
N LEU A 197 -16.40 20.01 7.58
CA LEU A 197 -15.36 19.06 7.21
C LEU A 197 -14.59 19.55 5.97
N TYR A 198 -13.30 19.66 6.12
CA TYR A 198 -12.37 20.01 5.06
C TYR A 198 -11.43 18.84 4.76
N VAL A 199 -10.96 18.81 3.53
CA VAL A 199 -9.94 17.87 3.05
C VAL A 199 -8.72 18.63 2.57
N ARG A 200 -7.55 18.07 2.84
CA ARG A 200 -6.26 18.57 2.36
C ARG A 200 -5.50 17.43 1.71
N ILE A 201 -5.08 17.64 0.48
CA ILE A 201 -4.29 16.68 -0.27
C ILE A 201 -2.85 17.15 -0.23
N ASP A 202 -1.96 16.29 0.26
CA ASP A 202 -0.50 16.53 0.31
C ASP A 202 -0.12 17.88 0.94
N ARG A 203 -0.79 18.24 2.05
CA ARG A 203 -0.61 19.50 2.79
C ARG A 203 -0.86 20.79 1.99
N ARG A 204 -1.51 20.69 0.83
CA ARG A 204 -1.91 21.85 0.04
C ARG A 204 -3.11 22.59 0.67
N ARG A 205 -3.67 23.55 -0.06
CA ARG A 205 -4.84 24.32 0.40
C ARG A 205 -6.00 23.37 0.74
N LYS A 206 -6.66 23.63 1.86
CA LYS A 206 -7.85 22.87 2.27
C LYS A 206 -9.06 23.19 1.37
N LEU A 207 -9.81 22.16 1.06
CA LEU A 207 -11.03 22.21 0.26
C LEU A 207 -12.18 21.60 1.07
N PRO A 208 -13.44 21.98 0.86
CA PRO A 208 -14.57 21.28 1.43
C PRO A 208 -14.57 19.79 1.03
N ALA A 209 -14.83 18.90 1.99
CA ALA A 209 -14.79 17.45 1.74
C ALA A 209 -15.82 17.00 0.68
N THR A 210 -16.93 17.73 0.54
CA THR A 210 -17.95 17.48 -0.49
C THR A 210 -17.41 17.60 -1.91
N ILE A 211 -16.41 18.45 -2.14
CA ILE A 211 -15.77 18.59 -3.47
C ILE A 211 -15.00 17.30 -3.80
N LEU A 212 -14.27 16.73 -2.84
CA LEU A 212 -13.58 15.47 -3.04
C LEU A 212 -14.57 14.33 -3.31
N LEU A 213 -15.66 14.24 -2.52
CA LEU A 213 -16.66 13.19 -2.70
C LEU A 213 -17.34 13.28 -4.07
N ARG A 214 -17.65 14.49 -4.54
CA ARG A 214 -18.17 14.70 -5.90
C ARG A 214 -17.15 14.32 -6.99
N ALA A 215 -15.88 14.60 -6.79
CA ALA A 215 -14.82 14.20 -7.71
C ALA A 215 -14.68 12.67 -7.77
N LEU A 216 -15.00 11.95 -6.68
CA LEU A 216 -15.05 10.49 -6.64
C LEU A 216 -16.32 9.90 -7.28
N GLY A 217 -17.26 10.75 -7.74
CA GLY A 217 -18.46 10.34 -8.46
C GLY A 217 -19.73 10.28 -7.64
N TYR A 218 -19.70 10.70 -6.36
CA TYR A 218 -20.89 10.70 -5.51
C TYR A 218 -21.81 11.89 -5.82
N ASN A 219 -23.11 11.63 -5.94
CA ASN A 219 -24.15 12.63 -6.01
C ASN A 219 -24.43 13.25 -4.63
N SER A 220 -25.11 14.40 -4.59
CA SER A 220 -25.49 15.04 -3.32
C SER A 220 -26.42 14.16 -2.48
N GLU A 221 -27.35 13.45 -3.11
CA GLU A 221 -28.26 12.49 -2.46
C GLU A 221 -27.49 11.33 -1.84
N GLU A 222 -26.59 10.70 -2.62
CA GLU A 222 -25.76 9.58 -2.14
C GLU A 222 -24.83 9.99 -0.98
N ILE A 223 -24.30 11.21 -0.99
CA ILE A 223 -23.51 11.74 0.12
C ILE A 223 -24.35 11.86 1.38
N LEU A 224 -25.57 12.39 1.26
CA LEU A 224 -26.47 12.52 2.39
C LEU A 224 -26.90 11.14 2.94
N GLU A 225 -27.30 10.23 2.09
CA GLU A 225 -27.70 8.87 2.49
C GLU A 225 -26.59 8.09 3.18
N ARG A 226 -25.32 8.30 2.77
CA ARG A 226 -24.18 7.57 3.34
C ARG A 226 -23.68 8.13 4.67
N PHE A 227 -23.76 9.44 4.87
CA PHE A 227 -23.09 10.12 5.98
C PHE A 227 -24.06 10.72 6.99
N PHE A 228 -25.35 10.81 6.66
CA PHE A 228 -26.34 11.42 7.51
C PHE A 228 -27.59 10.55 7.60
N ASP A 229 -28.32 10.68 8.68
CA ASP A 229 -29.67 10.11 8.78
C ASP A 229 -30.63 10.96 7.93
N THR A 230 -31.01 10.41 6.78
CA THR A 230 -31.89 11.11 5.82
C THR A 230 -33.36 11.07 6.21
N SER A 231 -33.72 10.39 7.31
CA SER A 231 -35.11 10.30 7.78
C SER A 231 -35.74 11.65 8.14
N ILE A 232 -34.88 12.68 8.34
CA ILE A 232 -35.27 14.04 8.73
C ILE A 232 -35.36 14.99 7.53
N PHE A 233 -34.86 14.56 6.35
CA PHE A 233 -34.71 15.43 5.18
C PHE A 233 -35.62 14.95 4.04
N HIS A 234 -36.30 15.89 3.39
CA HIS A 234 -37.04 15.63 2.16
C HIS A 234 -36.40 16.39 0.99
N PHE A 235 -36.16 15.69 -0.11
CA PHE A 235 -35.73 16.33 -1.36
C PHE A 235 -36.92 16.83 -2.15
N LYS A 236 -36.98 18.11 -2.44
CA LYS A 236 -37.90 18.65 -3.44
C LYS A 236 -37.35 18.38 -4.83
N LYS A 237 -38.15 17.72 -5.68
CA LYS A 237 -37.77 17.33 -7.04
C LYS A 237 -37.36 18.50 -7.97
N ASP A 238 -37.82 19.72 -7.71
CA ASP A 238 -37.67 20.86 -8.63
C ASP A 238 -36.73 21.97 -8.15
N ILE A 239 -36.26 21.94 -6.92
CA ILE A 239 -35.28 22.90 -6.38
C ILE A 239 -34.37 22.14 -5.43
N PHE A 240 -33.07 22.28 -5.58
CA PHE A 240 -32.05 21.73 -4.66
C PHE A 240 -32.13 22.38 -3.26
N SER A 241 -33.29 22.33 -2.61
CA SER A 241 -33.49 22.76 -1.25
C SER A 241 -33.82 21.56 -0.37
N LEU A 242 -33.01 21.36 0.66
CA LEU A 242 -33.33 20.47 1.77
C LEU A 242 -34.39 21.15 2.62
N GLU A 243 -35.61 20.62 2.68
CA GLU A 243 -36.57 20.98 3.70
C GLU A 243 -36.46 20.01 4.87
N LEU A 244 -36.21 20.56 6.04
CA LEU A 244 -36.26 19.84 7.31
C LEU A 244 -37.70 19.51 7.64
N ASP A 245 -38.01 18.25 7.96
CA ASP A 245 -39.30 17.85 8.50
C ASP A 245 -39.44 18.40 9.92
N PRO A 246 -40.29 19.42 10.16
CA PRO A 246 -40.39 20.08 11.47
C PRO A 246 -40.97 19.20 12.58
N GLU A 247 -41.72 18.16 12.26
CA GLU A 247 -42.32 17.27 13.26
C GLU A 247 -41.31 16.24 13.80
N ARG A 248 -40.48 15.70 12.94
CA ARG A 248 -39.37 14.80 13.34
C ARG A 248 -38.30 15.52 14.13
N LEU A 249 -37.93 16.72 13.71
CA LEU A 249 -36.93 17.54 14.41
C LEU A 249 -37.40 17.86 15.85
N ARG A 250 -38.68 18.13 16.05
CA ARG A 250 -39.25 18.34 17.38
C ARG A 250 -39.22 17.08 18.25
N GLY A 251 -39.41 15.90 17.65
CA GLY A 251 -39.32 14.63 18.35
C GLY A 251 -37.91 14.30 18.82
N GLU A 252 -36.90 14.56 18.01
CA GLU A 252 -35.51 14.32 18.37
C GLU A 252 -34.94 15.33 19.37
N ILE A 253 -35.32 16.62 19.27
CA ILE A 253 -34.94 17.64 20.27
C ILE A 253 -35.58 17.37 21.63
N ALA A 254 -36.76 16.77 21.67
CA ALA A 254 -37.42 16.40 22.92
C ALA A 254 -36.86 15.12 23.58
N ALA A 255 -36.04 14.34 22.86
CA ALA A 255 -35.41 13.12 23.36
C ALA A 255 -33.99 13.37 23.91
N PHE A 256 -33.47 14.59 23.82
CA PHE A 256 -32.20 15.06 24.42
C PHE A 256 -32.53 15.95 25.63
#